data_4fd1a789d07207b49705578de69a36aa
#
_entry.id   4fd1a789d07207b49705578de69a36aa
#
_cell.length_a   1.000
_cell.length_b   1.000
_cell.length_c   1.000
_cell.angle_alpha   90.00
_cell.angle_beta   90.00
_cell.angle_gamma   90.00
#
_symmetry.space_group_name_H-M   'P 1'
#
loop_
_entity.id
_entity.type
_entity.pdbx_description
1 polymer ?
#
loop_
_entity_poly.entity_id
_entity_poly.type
_entity_poly.pdbx_seq_one_letter_code
_entity_poly.pdbx_strand_id
1 'polypeptide(L)'
;MTNSLHPQGSHRTPLPQAARPAAEVAPQQKPAPAPADTPKPKQRDAFFDNAKYLAIVFVAMGHSWEPLTGGSRTAEALYEIVYTFHMPAFIIISGYFSRSFDMRPDRLRRLITGVAVPYVIFEVAYSIFKKYADDDPTHPVSLLDPWFLTWFLVALFIWRLTTPLWKIVRWPIPLSIAIAVLASVSPDIGDDLDLQRVLQFLPFFVLGLFLKPEHFQLVRRREVRILSVPIAACAFLLAYWAAPRMTSVWFYHRDSAQELGVPWWVGVVMTLALFGCSIVLTACFFAWVPGRRTWFTVLGAGTLYGYLLHGFLAKGSRFWGWFDADWIHTPYGEVAVTLVAGAVVTALCTPPVQRAFRFAMEPKMPWAFKRDATETARARQRA
;
A
#
# COMPACT_ATOMS: atom_id res chain seq x y z
N MET A 1 -32.08 -13.61 89.80
CA MET A 1 -31.71 -14.29 91.09
C MET A 1 -30.21 -14.44 91.04
N THR A 2 -29.57 -13.71 91.89
CA THR A 2 -28.45 -13.96 92.78
C THR A 2 -27.09 -14.02 92.12
N ASN A 3 -26.30 -12.95 92.33
CA ASN A 3 -25.33 -12.67 93.41
C ASN A 3 -24.05 -13.50 93.24
N SER A 4 -22.96 -12.96 93.20
CA SER A 4 -22.01 -12.07 93.93
C SER A 4 -20.70 -12.82 94.05
N LEU A 5 -19.56 -12.34 93.97
CA LEU A 5 -18.76 -11.56 94.89
C LEU A 5 -17.32 -11.43 94.37
N HIS A 6 -16.75 -10.28 94.50
CA HIS A 6 -15.33 -9.98 94.45
C HIS A 6 -14.57 -10.69 95.62
N PRO A 7 -13.23 -10.87 95.50
CA PRO A 7 -12.42 -9.98 96.30
C PRO A 7 -11.16 -9.41 95.61
N GLN A 8 -10.79 -8.31 96.18
CA GLN A 8 -9.64 -7.47 96.09
C GLN A 8 -8.27 -8.23 96.33
N GLY A 9 -7.23 -7.67 95.74
CA GLY A 9 -5.96 -7.90 96.35
C GLY A 9 -4.70 -7.49 95.55
N SER A 10 -4.11 -6.43 96.00
CA SER A 10 -2.73 -6.05 96.13
C SER A 10 -2.03 -5.31 94.98
N HIS A 11 -1.85 -4.02 95.25
CA HIS A 11 -0.88 -3.16 94.62
C HIS A 11 0.56 -3.66 94.74
N ARG A 12 1.24 -3.82 93.60
CA ARG A 12 2.75 -3.84 93.57
C ARG A 12 3.17 -2.76 92.55
N THR A 13 3.92 -1.80 93.11
CA THR A 13 4.60 -0.74 92.39
C THR A 13 5.73 -1.30 91.58
N PRO A 14 5.85 -1.01 90.24
CA PRO A 14 7.03 -1.38 89.44
C PRO A 14 8.16 -0.35 89.63
N LEU A 15 9.35 -0.84 89.73
CA LEU A 15 10.61 -0.11 89.70
C LEU A 15 10.90 0.52 88.37
N PRO A 16 11.66 1.64 88.33
CA PRO A 16 11.91 2.32 87.01
C PRO A 16 12.90 1.52 86.14
N GLN A 17 12.47 1.19 84.93
CA GLN A 17 13.36 0.61 83.94
C GLN A 17 14.26 1.70 83.32
N ALA A 18 15.58 1.39 83.33
CA ALA A 18 16.60 2.20 82.67
C ALA A 18 16.36 2.42 81.21
N ALA A 19 16.49 3.65 80.72
CA ALA A 19 16.36 4.07 79.32
C ALA A 19 17.37 3.31 78.44
N ARG A 20 16.87 2.55 77.45
CA ARG A 20 17.71 2.04 76.36
C ARG A 20 18.03 3.19 75.41
N PRO A 21 19.26 3.27 74.83
CA PRO A 21 19.58 4.28 73.84
C PRO A 21 18.77 4.04 72.54
N ALA A 22 18.27 5.13 71.90
CA ALA A 22 17.55 5.13 70.70
C ALA A 22 18.40 4.50 69.58
N ALA A 23 17.88 3.44 68.94
CA ALA A 23 18.45 2.89 67.70
C ALA A 23 18.39 3.94 66.62
N GLU A 24 19.53 4.27 66.07
CA GLU A 24 19.71 5.14 64.91
C GLU A 24 18.97 4.51 63.70
N VAL A 25 17.88 5.18 63.25
CA VAL A 25 17.08 4.75 62.09
C VAL A 25 17.91 5.04 60.83
N ALA A 26 18.46 4.00 60.22
CA ALA A 26 19.13 4.11 58.93
C ALA A 26 18.17 4.73 57.87
N PRO A 27 18.67 5.64 57.02
CA PRO A 27 17.83 6.25 56.00
C PRO A 27 17.26 5.20 55.05
N GLN A 28 15.94 5.10 55.00
CA GLN A 28 15.24 4.26 54.01
C GLN A 28 15.62 4.73 52.62
N GLN A 29 16.39 3.95 51.89
CA GLN A 29 16.65 4.14 50.47
C GLN A 29 15.30 4.08 49.72
N LYS A 30 14.94 5.21 49.12
CA LYS A 30 13.79 5.33 48.22
C LYS A 30 13.95 4.26 47.12
N PRO A 31 12.93 3.41 46.85
CA PRO A 31 13.03 2.42 45.80
C PRO A 31 13.42 3.09 44.49
N ALA A 32 14.40 2.55 43.78
CA ALA A 32 14.78 2.99 42.46
C ALA A 32 13.54 2.99 41.54
N PRO A 33 13.34 4.04 40.71
CA PRO A 33 12.22 4.05 39.76
C PRO A 33 12.30 2.79 38.91
N ALA A 34 11.16 2.07 38.79
CA ALA A 34 11.05 0.93 37.88
C ALA A 34 11.51 1.34 36.48
N PRO A 35 12.23 0.49 35.76
CA PRO A 35 12.65 0.81 34.39
C PRO A 35 11.44 1.25 33.58
N ALA A 36 11.50 2.45 33.02
CA ALA A 36 10.44 2.95 32.15
C ALA A 36 10.19 1.91 31.05
N ASP A 37 8.94 1.43 30.95
CA ASP A 37 8.50 0.51 29.91
C ASP A 37 8.93 1.08 28.56
N THR A 38 9.96 0.50 27.97
CA THR A 38 10.36 0.83 26.59
C THR A 38 9.16 0.50 25.69
N PRO A 39 8.63 1.44 24.92
CA PRO A 39 7.48 1.19 24.07
C PRO A 39 7.78 0.01 23.16
N LYS A 40 7.04 -1.10 23.32
CA LYS A 40 7.17 -2.27 22.45
C LYS A 40 7.01 -1.79 21.00
N PRO A 41 7.92 -2.19 20.09
CA PRO A 41 7.83 -1.79 18.69
C PRO A 41 6.43 -2.17 18.17
N LYS A 42 5.72 -1.18 17.61
CA LYS A 42 4.35 -1.35 17.10
C LYS A 42 4.35 -2.48 16.09
N GLN A 43 3.74 -3.60 16.44
CA GLN A 43 3.73 -4.79 15.61
C GLN A 43 3.01 -4.47 14.31
N ARG A 44 3.64 -4.80 13.16
CA ARG A 44 3.03 -4.61 11.83
C ARG A 44 1.78 -5.48 11.74
N ASP A 45 0.71 -4.92 11.17
CA ASP A 45 -0.53 -5.65 10.95
C ASP A 45 -0.35 -6.62 9.78
N ALA A 46 -0.45 -7.92 10.06
CA ALA A 46 -0.29 -8.98 9.07
C ALA A 46 -1.29 -8.87 7.91
N PHE A 47 -2.49 -8.36 8.15
CA PHE A 47 -3.50 -8.17 7.11
C PHE A 47 -2.98 -7.29 5.97
N PHE A 48 -2.41 -6.12 6.29
CA PHE A 48 -1.94 -5.19 5.25
C PHE A 48 -0.70 -5.70 4.54
N ASP A 49 0.19 -6.42 5.23
CA ASP A 49 1.35 -7.02 4.57
C ASP A 49 0.91 -8.16 3.63
N ASN A 50 -0.06 -8.98 4.04
CA ASN A 50 -0.67 -10.00 3.21
C ASN A 50 -1.42 -9.38 2.01
N ALA A 51 -2.20 -8.32 2.23
CA ALA A 51 -2.94 -7.65 1.17
C ALA A 51 -2.01 -7.08 0.09
N LYS A 52 -0.93 -6.39 0.49
CA LYS A 52 0.07 -5.87 -0.45
C LYS A 52 0.74 -6.97 -1.24
N TYR A 53 1.13 -8.07 -0.57
CA TYR A 53 1.76 -9.19 -1.26
C TYR A 53 0.81 -9.86 -2.27
N LEU A 54 -0.41 -10.17 -1.87
CA LEU A 54 -1.39 -10.78 -2.80
C LEU A 54 -1.73 -9.84 -3.96
N ALA A 55 -1.86 -8.54 -3.70
CA ALA A 55 -2.11 -7.57 -4.75
C ALA A 55 -0.95 -7.48 -5.76
N ILE A 56 0.33 -7.51 -5.32
CA ILE A 56 1.45 -7.49 -6.27
C ILE A 56 1.55 -8.79 -7.09
N VAL A 57 1.12 -9.92 -6.54
CA VAL A 57 1.01 -11.17 -7.31
C VAL A 57 -0.01 -10.98 -8.44
N PHE A 58 -1.18 -10.41 -8.17
CA PHE A 58 -2.17 -10.11 -9.21
C PHE A 58 -1.67 -9.08 -10.22
N VAL A 59 -0.91 -8.08 -9.81
CA VAL A 59 -0.25 -7.13 -10.74
C VAL A 59 0.64 -7.86 -11.72
N ALA A 60 1.53 -8.73 -11.23
CA ALA A 60 2.45 -9.47 -12.10
C ALA A 60 1.72 -10.44 -13.04
N MET A 61 0.69 -11.12 -12.54
CA MET A 61 -0.18 -11.97 -13.37
C MET A 61 -0.89 -11.14 -14.46
N GLY A 62 -1.49 -10.00 -14.10
CA GLY A 62 -2.13 -9.11 -15.05
C GLY A 62 -1.18 -8.66 -16.17
N HIS A 63 0.02 -8.22 -15.82
CA HIS A 63 1.00 -7.83 -16.84
C HIS A 63 1.51 -9.00 -17.70
N SER A 64 1.46 -10.24 -17.20
CA SER A 64 1.81 -11.43 -17.98
C SER A 64 0.68 -11.87 -18.93
N TRP A 65 -0.57 -11.54 -18.63
CA TRP A 65 -1.72 -11.84 -19.49
C TRP A 65 -1.91 -10.82 -20.62
N GLU A 66 -1.40 -9.60 -20.48
CA GLU A 66 -1.57 -8.54 -21.48
C GLU A 66 -1.19 -8.98 -22.92
N PRO A 67 -0.07 -9.74 -23.17
CA PRO A 67 0.23 -10.26 -24.50
C PRO A 67 -0.73 -11.34 -24.97
N LEU A 68 -1.50 -11.97 -24.07
CA LEU A 68 -2.41 -13.07 -24.37
C LEU A 68 -3.84 -12.62 -24.66
N THR A 69 -4.20 -11.36 -24.35
CA THR A 69 -5.58 -10.84 -24.47
C THR A 69 -6.11 -10.91 -25.89
N GLY A 70 -5.28 -10.65 -26.92
CA GLY A 70 -5.69 -10.71 -28.33
C GLY A 70 -6.04 -12.11 -28.85
N GLY A 71 -5.63 -13.18 -28.14
CA GLY A 71 -5.85 -14.57 -28.57
C GLY A 71 -6.77 -15.37 -27.64
N SER A 72 -6.97 -14.90 -26.39
CA SER A 72 -7.73 -15.62 -25.37
C SER A 72 -8.73 -14.73 -24.67
N ARG A 73 -10.00 -14.94 -24.94
CA ARG A 73 -11.10 -14.25 -24.26
C ARG A 73 -11.11 -14.46 -22.75
N THR A 74 -10.63 -15.63 -22.29
CA THR A 74 -10.51 -15.93 -20.86
C THR A 74 -9.39 -15.10 -20.24
N ALA A 75 -8.21 -15.03 -20.89
CA ALA A 75 -7.10 -14.20 -20.44
C ALA A 75 -7.50 -12.71 -20.39
N GLU A 76 -8.22 -12.23 -21.41
CA GLU A 76 -8.75 -10.87 -21.45
C GLU A 76 -9.73 -10.58 -20.30
N ALA A 77 -10.70 -11.47 -20.04
CA ALA A 77 -11.64 -11.31 -18.94
C ALA A 77 -10.94 -11.31 -17.56
N LEU A 78 -9.98 -12.19 -17.35
CA LEU A 78 -9.18 -12.23 -16.12
C LEU A 78 -8.33 -10.97 -15.97
N TYR A 79 -7.75 -10.48 -17.05
CA TYR A 79 -6.98 -9.25 -17.12
C TYR A 79 -7.84 -8.05 -16.68
N GLU A 80 -9.02 -7.88 -17.27
CA GLU A 80 -9.93 -6.78 -16.96
C GLU A 80 -10.38 -6.80 -15.49
N ILE A 81 -10.71 -7.99 -14.95
CA ILE A 81 -11.05 -8.14 -13.53
C ILE A 81 -9.89 -7.69 -12.65
N VAL A 82 -8.69 -8.17 -12.92
CA VAL A 82 -7.52 -7.82 -12.12
C VAL A 82 -7.25 -6.32 -12.22
N TYR A 83 -7.32 -5.75 -13.40
CA TYR A 83 -7.13 -4.30 -13.61
C TYR A 83 -8.20 -3.46 -12.90
N THR A 84 -9.41 -3.98 -12.74
CA THR A 84 -10.48 -3.29 -12.01
C THR A 84 -10.17 -3.11 -10.53
N PHE A 85 -9.44 -4.03 -9.86
CA PHE A 85 -9.28 -3.94 -8.41
C PHE A 85 -7.83 -3.84 -7.90
N HIS A 86 -6.82 -4.29 -8.64
CA HIS A 86 -5.46 -4.40 -8.09
C HIS A 86 -4.86 -3.03 -7.71
N MET A 87 -4.95 -2.04 -8.62
CA MET A 87 -4.48 -0.68 -8.31
C MET A 87 -5.37 0.01 -7.28
N PRO A 88 -6.71 0.01 -7.36
CA PRO A 88 -7.57 0.48 -6.28
C PRO A 88 -7.22 -0.09 -4.90
N ALA A 89 -6.92 -1.39 -4.79
CA ALA A 89 -6.51 -2.01 -3.54
C ALA A 89 -5.20 -1.40 -2.98
N PHE A 90 -4.16 -1.25 -3.83
CA PHE A 90 -2.91 -0.60 -3.43
C PHE A 90 -3.11 0.86 -3.05
N ILE A 91 -3.91 1.58 -3.81
CA ILE A 91 -4.14 3.01 -3.61
C ILE A 91 -4.92 3.25 -2.31
N ILE A 92 -5.95 2.45 -2.02
CA ILE A 92 -6.70 2.50 -0.76
C ILE A 92 -5.78 2.21 0.43
N ILE A 93 -4.93 1.17 0.36
CA ILE A 93 -3.94 0.86 1.41
C ILE A 93 -2.97 2.04 1.57
N SER A 94 -2.51 2.63 0.48
CA SER A 94 -1.58 3.78 0.50
C SER A 94 -2.22 5.01 1.14
N GLY A 95 -3.49 5.30 0.83
CA GLY A 95 -4.28 6.35 1.48
C GLY A 95 -4.43 6.08 2.98
N TYR A 96 -4.80 4.86 3.36
CA TYR A 96 -4.93 4.46 4.76
C TYR A 96 -3.65 4.71 5.57
N PHE A 97 -2.48 4.36 5.04
CA PHE A 97 -1.20 4.62 5.72
C PHE A 97 -0.74 6.08 5.62
N SER A 98 -1.32 6.88 4.73
CA SER A 98 -1.02 8.32 4.61
C SER A 98 -1.82 9.20 5.56
N ARG A 99 -2.77 8.67 6.33
CA ARG A 99 -3.62 9.42 7.27
C ARG A 99 -2.84 10.28 8.27
N SER A 100 -1.68 9.82 8.70
CA SER A 100 -0.83 10.57 9.63
C SER A 100 0.15 11.51 8.93
N PHE A 101 0.14 11.56 7.59
CA PHE A 101 1.06 12.44 6.87
C PHE A 101 0.73 13.91 7.14
N ASP A 102 1.77 14.65 7.42
CA ASP A 102 1.80 16.10 7.54
C ASP A 102 3.08 16.63 6.86
N MET A 103 3.21 17.93 6.73
CA MET A 103 4.34 18.58 6.04
C MET A 103 5.60 18.70 6.90
N ARG A 104 5.72 17.95 8.01
CA ARG A 104 6.91 17.98 8.86
C ARG A 104 8.16 17.49 8.10
N PRO A 105 9.32 18.08 8.38
CA PRO A 105 10.56 17.79 7.65
C PRO A 105 10.94 16.29 7.63
N ASP A 106 10.72 15.59 8.74
CA ASP A 106 11.01 14.14 8.85
C ASP A 106 10.13 13.29 7.94
N ARG A 107 8.88 13.73 7.69
CA ARG A 107 7.94 13.03 6.80
C ARG A 107 8.17 13.38 5.34
N LEU A 108 8.48 14.64 5.05
CA LEU A 108 8.89 15.07 3.70
C LEU A 108 10.18 14.36 3.27
N ARG A 109 11.18 14.29 4.18
CA ARG A 109 12.41 13.53 3.90
C ARG A 109 12.10 12.07 3.51
N ARG A 110 11.23 11.38 4.28
CA ARG A 110 10.82 9.99 3.95
C ARG A 110 10.03 9.89 2.65
N LEU A 111 9.22 10.87 2.33
CA LEU A 111 8.50 10.91 1.05
C LEU A 111 9.48 11.06 -0.11
N ILE A 112 10.45 11.96 0.00
CA ILE A 112 11.48 12.16 -1.03
C ILE A 112 12.33 10.90 -1.19
N THR A 113 12.93 10.38 -0.10
CA THR A 113 13.85 9.23 -0.20
C THR A 113 13.15 7.91 -0.49
N GLY A 114 11.89 7.74 -0.11
CA GLY A 114 11.15 6.49 -0.30
C GLY A 114 10.19 6.47 -1.49
N VAL A 115 9.98 7.59 -2.17
CA VAL A 115 9.10 7.67 -3.35
C VAL A 115 9.73 8.45 -4.50
N ALA A 116 10.11 9.73 -4.30
CA ALA A 116 10.60 10.54 -5.39
C ALA A 116 11.95 10.07 -5.93
N VAL A 117 12.89 9.70 -5.06
CA VAL A 117 14.21 9.22 -5.50
C VAL A 117 14.11 7.84 -6.17
N PRO A 118 13.40 6.84 -5.64
CA PRO A 118 13.09 5.62 -6.39
C PRO A 118 12.41 5.89 -7.74
N TYR A 119 11.48 6.84 -7.82
CA TYR A 119 10.89 7.24 -9.09
C TYR A 119 11.96 7.64 -10.10
N VAL A 120 12.81 8.60 -9.76
CA VAL A 120 13.87 9.08 -10.68
C VAL A 120 14.82 7.95 -11.10
N ILE A 121 15.22 7.10 -10.15
CA ILE A 121 16.14 5.98 -10.44
C ILE A 121 15.49 5.00 -11.42
N PHE A 122 14.23 4.60 -11.15
CA PHE A 122 13.55 3.59 -11.96
C PHE A 122 13.05 4.15 -13.29
N GLU A 123 12.65 5.42 -13.36
CA GLU A 123 12.29 6.06 -14.63
C GLU A 123 13.48 6.09 -15.59
N VAL A 124 14.65 6.53 -15.12
CA VAL A 124 15.89 6.50 -15.90
C VAL A 124 16.25 5.06 -16.28
N ALA A 125 16.18 4.12 -15.34
CA ALA A 125 16.52 2.72 -15.60
C ALA A 125 15.57 2.07 -16.64
N TYR A 126 14.27 2.33 -16.55
CA TYR A 126 13.29 1.85 -17.52
C TYR A 126 13.45 2.49 -18.89
N SER A 127 13.70 3.79 -18.97
CA SER A 127 13.94 4.48 -20.24
C SER A 127 15.20 3.95 -20.92
N ILE A 128 16.28 3.73 -20.16
CA ILE A 128 17.49 3.09 -20.66
C ILE A 128 17.21 1.65 -21.13
N PHE A 129 16.48 0.90 -20.31
CA PHE A 129 16.12 -0.48 -20.65
C PHE A 129 15.32 -0.54 -21.97
N LYS A 130 14.34 0.35 -22.16
CA LYS A 130 13.57 0.43 -23.41
C LYS A 130 14.48 0.71 -24.59
N LYS A 131 15.39 1.68 -24.49
CA LYS A 131 16.35 2.01 -25.58
C LYS A 131 17.14 0.81 -26.10
N TYR A 132 17.57 -0.05 -25.18
CA TYR A 132 18.46 -1.16 -25.53
C TYR A 132 17.75 -2.49 -25.72
N ALA A 133 16.64 -2.74 -25.03
CA ALA A 133 15.93 -4.01 -25.08
C ALA A 133 14.83 -4.04 -26.16
N ASP A 134 14.25 -2.87 -26.50
CA ASP A 134 13.23 -2.69 -27.52
C ASP A 134 13.80 -2.13 -28.84
N ASP A 135 15.12 -1.98 -28.91
CA ASP A 135 15.84 -1.37 -30.04
C ASP A 135 15.24 -0.01 -30.47
N ASP A 136 14.78 0.78 -29.50
CA ASP A 136 14.23 2.14 -29.67
C ASP A 136 15.23 3.21 -29.17
N PRO A 137 16.28 3.52 -29.95
CA PRO A 137 17.31 4.47 -29.54
C PRO A 137 16.80 5.90 -29.39
N THR A 138 15.64 6.19 -29.98
CA THR A 138 15.01 7.53 -29.98
C THR A 138 14.15 7.80 -28.74
N HIS A 139 13.84 6.76 -27.95
CA HIS A 139 13.03 6.92 -26.74
C HIS A 139 13.64 7.96 -25.77
N PRO A 140 12.91 9.03 -25.43
CA PRO A 140 13.45 10.06 -24.55
C PRO A 140 13.58 9.53 -23.10
N VAL A 141 14.60 10.00 -22.37
CA VAL A 141 14.62 9.89 -20.91
C VAL A 141 13.91 11.09 -20.36
N SER A 142 12.65 10.95 -19.97
CA SER A 142 11.82 12.02 -19.44
C SER A 142 11.40 11.72 -18.01
N LEU A 143 11.52 12.71 -17.12
CA LEU A 143 10.94 12.61 -15.76
C LEU A 143 9.51 13.15 -15.71
N LEU A 144 9.00 13.70 -16.81
CA LEU A 144 7.63 14.21 -16.91
C LEU A 144 6.69 13.22 -17.58
N ASP A 145 7.22 12.21 -18.26
CA ASP A 145 6.44 11.14 -18.90
C ASP A 145 6.78 9.79 -18.23
N PRO A 146 6.11 9.47 -17.11
CA PRO A 146 6.39 8.25 -16.34
C PRO A 146 6.11 7.01 -17.17
N TRP A 147 7.14 6.22 -17.44
CA TRP A 147 6.98 5.05 -18.28
C TRP A 147 6.55 3.82 -17.49
N PHE A 148 5.54 3.12 -17.98
CA PHE A 148 5.04 1.83 -17.52
C PHE A 148 4.61 1.83 -16.04
N LEU A 149 5.43 1.34 -15.08
CA LEU A 149 5.03 1.20 -13.68
C LEU A 149 5.32 2.44 -12.82
N THR A 150 6.17 3.34 -13.31
CA THR A 150 6.65 4.46 -12.48
C THR A 150 5.59 5.51 -12.19
N TRP A 151 4.53 5.57 -13.00
CA TRP A 151 3.40 6.47 -12.79
C TRP A 151 2.82 6.41 -11.37
N PHE A 152 2.78 5.21 -10.77
CA PHE A 152 2.22 5.05 -9.42
C PHE A 152 3.09 5.73 -8.34
N LEU A 153 4.39 5.83 -8.54
CA LEU A 153 5.26 6.56 -7.61
C LEU A 153 5.00 8.07 -7.70
N VAL A 154 4.83 8.61 -8.91
CA VAL A 154 4.42 10.01 -9.12
C VAL A 154 3.07 10.28 -8.47
N ALA A 155 2.09 9.45 -8.77
CA ALA A 155 0.76 9.56 -8.19
C ALA A 155 0.81 9.52 -6.66
N LEU A 156 1.53 8.56 -6.07
CA LEU A 156 1.68 8.44 -4.63
C LEU A 156 2.38 9.66 -4.01
N PHE A 157 3.36 10.22 -4.70
CA PHE A 157 4.04 11.45 -4.28
C PHE A 157 3.05 12.62 -4.22
N ILE A 158 2.31 12.86 -5.30
CA ILE A 158 1.31 13.94 -5.40
C ILE A 158 0.20 13.74 -4.35
N TRP A 159 -0.38 12.56 -4.26
CA TRP A 159 -1.45 12.27 -3.30
C TRP A 159 -1.00 12.44 -1.85
N ARG A 160 0.23 12.06 -1.49
CA ARG A 160 0.75 12.28 -0.14
C ARG A 160 0.96 13.75 0.16
N LEU A 161 1.50 14.52 -0.79
CA LEU A 161 1.64 15.96 -0.62
C LEU A 161 0.30 16.66 -0.43
N THR A 162 -0.75 16.23 -1.12
CA THR A 162 -2.09 16.80 -0.98
C THR A 162 -2.88 16.27 0.22
N THR A 163 -2.37 15.29 0.97
CA THR A 163 -3.07 14.71 2.14
C THR A 163 -3.56 15.74 3.16
N PRO A 164 -2.79 16.78 3.56
CA PRO A 164 -3.29 17.79 4.49
C PRO A 164 -4.51 18.54 3.96
N LEU A 165 -4.57 18.80 2.64
CA LEU A 165 -5.70 19.48 2.00
C LEU A 165 -6.98 18.64 2.15
N TRP A 166 -6.94 17.34 1.88
CA TRP A 166 -8.11 16.46 1.98
C TRP A 166 -8.69 16.38 3.39
N LYS A 167 -7.89 16.63 4.43
CA LYS A 167 -8.34 16.62 5.83
C LYS A 167 -9.15 17.84 6.23
N ILE A 168 -8.99 18.97 5.52
CA ILE A 168 -9.72 20.21 5.81
C ILE A 168 -10.96 20.39 4.92
N VAL A 169 -11.06 19.64 3.83
CA VAL A 169 -12.21 19.67 2.92
C VAL A 169 -13.42 19.03 3.61
N ARG A 170 -14.59 19.67 3.52
CA ARG A 170 -15.84 19.18 4.15
C ARG A 170 -16.37 17.90 3.50
N TRP A 171 -16.27 17.79 2.18
CA TRP A 171 -16.80 16.68 1.38
C TRP A 171 -15.68 16.05 0.51
N PRO A 172 -14.65 15.42 1.13
CA PRO A 172 -13.46 15.01 0.40
C PRO A 172 -13.75 13.91 -0.65
N ILE A 173 -14.57 12.92 -0.32
CA ILE A 173 -14.88 11.80 -1.24
C ILE A 173 -15.71 12.31 -2.43
N PRO A 174 -16.85 13.00 -2.27
CA PRO A 174 -17.58 13.56 -3.41
C PRO A 174 -16.75 14.49 -4.28
N LEU A 175 -15.91 15.36 -3.67
CA LEU A 175 -15.03 16.25 -4.41
C LEU A 175 -14.00 15.48 -5.23
N SER A 176 -13.37 14.45 -4.66
CA SER A 176 -12.41 13.64 -5.40
C SER A 176 -13.05 12.86 -6.56
N ILE A 177 -14.29 12.38 -6.40
CA ILE A 177 -15.06 11.75 -7.47
C ILE A 177 -15.38 12.79 -8.57
N ALA A 178 -15.79 13.99 -8.20
CA ALA A 178 -16.04 15.06 -9.16
C ALA A 178 -14.77 15.40 -9.98
N ILE A 179 -13.60 15.48 -9.32
CA ILE A 179 -12.31 15.69 -9.99
C ILE A 179 -12.01 14.54 -10.96
N ALA A 180 -12.22 13.28 -10.55
CA ALA A 180 -11.97 12.13 -11.42
C ALA A 180 -12.88 12.12 -12.64
N VAL A 181 -14.17 12.46 -12.47
CA VAL A 181 -15.13 12.59 -13.56
C VAL A 181 -14.74 13.74 -14.50
N LEU A 182 -14.36 14.90 -13.97
CA LEU A 182 -13.90 16.02 -14.79
C LEU A 182 -12.65 15.66 -15.59
N ALA A 183 -11.69 14.97 -14.95
CA ALA A 183 -10.50 14.48 -15.65
C ALA A 183 -10.86 13.53 -16.79
N SER A 184 -11.80 12.60 -16.58
CA SER A 184 -12.21 11.64 -17.64
C SER A 184 -12.88 12.25 -18.85
N VAL A 185 -13.25 13.54 -18.81
CA VAL A 185 -13.85 14.28 -19.93
C VAL A 185 -13.01 15.48 -20.38
N SER A 186 -11.76 15.57 -19.92
CA SER A 186 -10.85 16.68 -20.23
C SER A 186 -9.63 16.16 -21.00
N PRO A 187 -9.63 16.23 -22.35
CA PRO A 187 -8.51 15.73 -23.16
C PRO A 187 -7.24 16.58 -23.03
N ASP A 188 -7.37 17.85 -22.61
CA ASP A 188 -6.25 18.81 -22.56
C ASP A 188 -5.34 18.63 -21.34
N ILE A 189 -5.59 17.65 -20.47
CA ILE A 189 -4.71 17.37 -19.31
C ILE A 189 -3.33 16.88 -19.77
N GLY A 190 -3.29 16.15 -20.88
CA GLY A 190 -2.06 15.62 -21.47
C GLY A 190 -1.43 14.48 -20.67
N ASP A 191 -0.27 14.01 -21.16
CA ASP A 191 0.43 12.85 -20.60
C ASP A 191 1.42 13.20 -19.48
N ASP A 192 1.69 14.49 -19.25
CA ASP A 192 2.67 14.92 -18.25
C ASP A 192 2.33 14.37 -16.85
N LEU A 193 3.31 13.70 -16.24
CA LEU A 193 3.20 13.06 -14.93
C LEU A 193 2.06 12.03 -14.83
N ASP A 194 1.54 11.53 -15.95
CA ASP A 194 0.35 10.67 -15.99
C ASP A 194 -0.84 11.30 -15.21
N LEU A 195 -1.02 12.63 -15.32
CA LEU A 195 -1.99 13.38 -14.52
C LEU A 195 -3.41 12.87 -14.69
N GLN A 196 -3.78 12.37 -15.87
CA GLN A 196 -5.06 11.70 -16.07
C GLN A 196 -5.26 10.56 -15.06
N ARG A 197 -4.28 9.66 -14.92
CA ARG A 197 -4.31 8.56 -13.94
C ARG A 197 -4.32 9.08 -12.51
N VAL A 198 -3.48 10.06 -12.21
CA VAL A 198 -3.38 10.66 -10.87
C VAL A 198 -4.74 11.17 -10.43
N LEU A 199 -5.48 11.87 -11.31
CA LEU A 199 -6.77 12.46 -11.00
C LEU A 199 -7.90 11.42 -11.00
N GLN A 200 -7.92 10.50 -11.96
CA GLN A 200 -8.97 9.48 -12.04
C GLN A 200 -8.87 8.43 -10.92
N PHE A 201 -7.67 8.10 -10.43
CA PHE A 201 -7.50 7.22 -9.28
C PHE A 201 -7.55 7.93 -7.91
N LEU A 202 -7.60 9.26 -7.87
CA LEU A 202 -7.64 10.05 -6.65
C LEU A 202 -8.74 9.64 -5.65
N PRO A 203 -9.98 9.28 -6.08
CA PRO A 203 -11.05 8.89 -5.15
C PRO A 203 -10.67 7.69 -4.28
N PHE A 204 -9.92 6.72 -4.80
CA PHE A 204 -9.48 5.55 -4.03
C PHE A 204 -8.47 5.93 -2.95
N PHE A 205 -7.56 6.86 -3.23
CA PHE A 205 -6.61 7.37 -2.24
C PHE A 205 -7.34 8.15 -1.14
N VAL A 206 -8.24 9.06 -1.54
CA VAL A 206 -9.05 9.85 -0.60
C VAL A 206 -9.93 8.94 0.24
N LEU A 207 -10.59 7.93 -0.34
CA LEU A 207 -11.32 6.92 0.40
C LEU A 207 -10.43 6.26 1.45
N GLY A 208 -9.23 5.83 1.07
CA GLY A 208 -8.24 5.23 1.97
C GLY A 208 -7.88 6.11 3.16
N LEU A 209 -7.79 7.44 2.99
CA LEU A 209 -7.52 8.39 4.07
C LEU A 209 -8.59 8.36 5.17
N PHE A 210 -9.84 8.08 4.83
CA PHE A 210 -10.97 8.12 5.77
C PHE A 210 -11.43 6.74 6.24
N LEU A 211 -10.89 5.65 5.68
CA LEU A 211 -11.17 4.32 6.19
C LEU A 211 -10.61 4.14 7.61
N LYS A 212 -11.36 3.41 8.43
CA LYS A 212 -10.99 3.03 9.79
C LYS A 212 -10.70 1.52 9.87
N PRO A 213 -9.99 1.04 10.91
CA PRO A 213 -9.76 -0.40 11.10
C PRO A 213 -11.05 -1.23 11.07
N GLU A 214 -12.17 -0.67 11.59
CA GLU A 214 -13.47 -1.33 11.67
C GLU A 214 -14.02 -1.65 10.27
N HIS A 215 -13.78 -0.80 9.27
CA HIS A 215 -14.22 -1.03 7.90
C HIS A 215 -13.51 -2.25 7.29
N PHE A 216 -12.22 -2.43 7.54
CA PHE A 216 -11.49 -3.64 7.11
C PHE A 216 -11.95 -4.89 7.86
N GLN A 217 -12.36 -4.77 9.14
CA GLN A 217 -12.95 -5.87 9.89
C GLN A 217 -14.33 -6.24 9.34
N LEU A 218 -15.17 -5.24 8.98
CA LEU A 218 -16.47 -5.44 8.36
C LEU A 218 -16.35 -6.24 7.05
N VAL A 219 -15.45 -5.79 6.15
CA VAL A 219 -15.24 -6.46 4.85
C VAL A 219 -14.80 -7.92 5.02
N ARG A 220 -14.11 -8.25 6.12
CA ARG A 220 -13.61 -9.61 6.41
C ARG A 220 -14.62 -10.52 7.10
N ARG A 221 -15.85 -10.06 7.36
CA ARG A 221 -16.91 -10.90 7.93
C ARG A 221 -17.24 -12.07 7.02
N ARG A 222 -17.73 -13.16 7.62
CA ARG A 222 -18.08 -14.39 6.89
C ARG A 222 -19.14 -14.14 5.81
N GLU A 223 -20.12 -13.29 6.11
CA GLU A 223 -21.20 -12.93 5.21
C GLU A 223 -20.67 -12.26 3.94
N VAL A 224 -19.77 -11.29 4.10
CA VAL A 224 -19.11 -10.58 2.97
C VAL A 224 -18.28 -11.56 2.16
N ARG A 225 -17.56 -12.47 2.81
CA ARG A 225 -16.77 -13.49 2.13
C ARG A 225 -17.64 -14.45 1.32
N ILE A 226 -18.78 -14.89 1.86
CA ILE A 226 -19.73 -15.75 1.13
C ILE A 226 -20.30 -14.98 -0.06
N LEU A 227 -20.73 -13.73 0.14
CA LEU A 227 -21.30 -12.89 -0.91
C LEU A 227 -20.29 -12.53 -2.00
N SER A 228 -19.01 -12.45 -1.67
CA SER A 228 -17.97 -12.14 -2.65
C SER A 228 -17.80 -13.22 -3.72
N VAL A 229 -18.16 -14.48 -3.44
CA VAL A 229 -18.05 -15.58 -4.43
C VAL A 229 -19.01 -15.38 -5.61
N PRO A 230 -20.32 -15.23 -5.43
CA PRO A 230 -21.23 -14.96 -6.55
C PRO A 230 -20.92 -13.60 -7.22
N ILE A 231 -20.49 -12.58 -6.47
CA ILE A 231 -20.07 -11.30 -7.06
C ILE A 231 -18.88 -11.49 -7.99
N ALA A 232 -17.85 -12.21 -7.55
CA ALA A 232 -16.69 -12.51 -8.40
C ALA A 232 -17.06 -13.34 -9.63
N ALA A 233 -17.96 -14.32 -9.50
CA ALA A 233 -18.48 -15.09 -10.61
C ALA A 233 -19.26 -14.22 -11.60
N CYS A 234 -20.15 -13.35 -11.12
CA CYS A 234 -20.87 -12.39 -11.97
C CYS A 234 -19.91 -11.41 -12.67
N ALA A 235 -18.90 -10.91 -11.95
CA ALA A 235 -17.89 -10.03 -12.52
C ALA A 235 -17.10 -10.75 -13.63
N PHE A 236 -16.74 -12.03 -13.44
CA PHE A 236 -16.09 -12.83 -14.48
C PHE A 236 -16.96 -13.02 -15.71
N LEU A 237 -18.23 -13.38 -15.52
CA LEU A 237 -19.18 -13.54 -16.62
C LEU A 237 -19.40 -12.22 -17.37
N LEU A 238 -19.49 -11.11 -16.65
CA LEU A 238 -19.62 -9.79 -17.24
C LEU A 238 -18.37 -9.38 -18.01
N ALA A 239 -17.18 -9.54 -17.45
CA ALA A 239 -15.92 -9.28 -18.13
C ALA A 239 -15.76 -10.18 -19.37
N TYR A 240 -16.06 -11.48 -19.25
CA TYR A 240 -16.04 -12.42 -20.38
C TYR A 240 -17.02 -12.03 -21.50
N TRP A 241 -18.18 -11.47 -21.13
CA TRP A 241 -19.14 -10.95 -22.11
C TRP A 241 -18.64 -9.63 -22.72
N ALA A 242 -18.02 -8.75 -21.92
CA ALA A 242 -17.57 -7.42 -22.33
C ALA A 242 -16.28 -7.44 -23.17
N ALA A 243 -15.39 -8.38 -22.93
CA ALA A 243 -14.07 -8.48 -23.56
C ALA A 243 -14.08 -8.22 -25.10
N PRO A 244 -14.94 -8.83 -25.94
CA PRO A 244 -14.96 -8.55 -27.37
C PRO A 244 -15.72 -7.28 -27.75
N ARG A 245 -16.22 -6.48 -26.79
CA ARG A 245 -17.12 -5.34 -27.01
C ARG A 245 -16.58 -4.03 -26.47
N MET A 246 -15.61 -4.10 -25.60
CA MET A 246 -15.07 -2.94 -24.89
C MET A 246 -13.53 -3.02 -24.90
N THR A 247 -12.89 -1.90 -25.11
CA THR A 247 -11.42 -1.84 -25.02
C THR A 247 -10.96 -1.86 -23.56
N SER A 248 -9.90 -2.64 -23.27
CA SER A 248 -9.25 -2.70 -21.98
C SER A 248 -8.64 -1.36 -21.53
N VAL A 249 -8.50 -0.39 -22.43
CA VAL A 249 -7.94 0.94 -22.14
C VAL A 249 -8.73 1.68 -21.07
N TRP A 250 -10.05 1.44 -20.97
CA TRP A 250 -10.88 2.03 -19.90
C TRP A 250 -10.37 1.73 -18.48
N PHE A 251 -9.80 0.56 -18.27
CA PHE A 251 -9.27 0.14 -16.96
C PHE A 251 -7.93 0.79 -16.61
N TYR A 252 -7.28 1.44 -17.59
CA TYR A 252 -6.01 2.14 -17.34
C TYR A 252 -6.21 3.50 -16.69
N HIS A 253 -7.41 4.10 -16.85
CA HIS A 253 -7.71 5.45 -16.36
C HIS A 253 -6.70 6.50 -16.86
N ARG A 254 -6.18 6.30 -18.05
CA ARG A 254 -5.13 7.15 -18.64
C ARG A 254 -5.70 8.18 -19.59
N ASP A 255 -6.74 7.81 -20.33
CA ASP A 255 -7.27 8.59 -21.44
C ASP A 255 -8.62 9.22 -21.03
N SER A 256 -8.96 10.31 -21.68
CA SER A 256 -10.29 10.92 -21.63
C SER A 256 -11.27 10.21 -22.57
N ALA A 257 -12.57 10.45 -22.39
CA ALA A 257 -13.60 9.91 -23.27
C ALA A 257 -13.40 10.34 -24.74
N GLN A 258 -12.96 11.59 -24.95
CA GLN A 258 -12.73 12.16 -26.27
C GLN A 258 -11.55 11.49 -26.99
N GLU A 259 -10.47 11.20 -26.26
CA GLU A 259 -9.31 10.45 -26.77
C GLU A 259 -9.67 9.00 -27.12
N LEU A 260 -10.63 8.42 -26.41
CA LEU A 260 -11.20 7.10 -26.72
C LEU A 260 -12.26 7.14 -27.83
N GLY A 261 -12.51 8.31 -28.42
CA GLY A 261 -13.44 8.47 -29.55
C GLY A 261 -14.91 8.37 -29.16
N VAL A 262 -15.27 8.58 -27.88
CA VAL A 262 -16.65 8.49 -27.40
C VAL A 262 -17.14 9.82 -26.83
N PRO A 263 -18.48 10.05 -26.81
CA PRO A 263 -19.05 11.26 -26.21
C PRO A 263 -18.71 11.41 -24.72
N TRP A 264 -18.56 12.65 -24.24
CA TRP A 264 -18.19 12.98 -22.85
C TRP A 264 -19.08 12.30 -21.80
N TRP A 265 -20.39 12.16 -22.05
CA TRP A 265 -21.32 11.53 -21.11
C TRP A 265 -21.02 10.02 -20.91
N VAL A 266 -20.48 9.35 -21.94
CA VAL A 266 -20.00 7.96 -21.81
C VAL A 266 -18.82 7.91 -20.84
N GLY A 267 -17.89 8.87 -20.92
CA GLY A 267 -16.80 8.99 -19.96
C GLY A 267 -17.30 9.13 -18.52
N VAL A 268 -18.29 9.99 -18.29
CA VAL A 268 -18.91 10.14 -16.96
C VAL A 268 -19.50 8.82 -16.46
N VAL A 269 -20.30 8.15 -17.27
CA VAL A 269 -20.94 6.87 -16.90
C VAL A 269 -19.90 5.79 -16.64
N MET A 270 -18.90 5.66 -17.53
CA MET A 270 -17.85 4.64 -17.39
C MET A 270 -16.98 4.88 -16.15
N THR A 271 -16.57 6.12 -15.88
CA THR A 271 -15.79 6.46 -14.68
C THR A 271 -16.54 6.11 -13.41
N LEU A 272 -17.83 6.45 -13.31
CA LEU A 272 -18.65 6.13 -12.14
C LEU A 272 -18.90 4.62 -12.01
N ALA A 273 -19.18 3.95 -13.12
CA ALA A 273 -19.39 2.50 -13.15
C ALA A 273 -18.12 1.74 -12.72
N LEU A 274 -16.97 2.10 -13.32
CA LEU A 274 -15.67 1.49 -12.96
C LEU A 274 -15.29 1.79 -11.53
N PHE A 275 -15.53 3.00 -11.02
CA PHE A 275 -15.31 3.32 -9.61
C PHE A 275 -16.13 2.41 -8.70
N GLY A 276 -17.43 2.23 -8.97
CA GLY A 276 -18.31 1.34 -8.23
C GLY A 276 -17.85 -0.13 -8.29
N CYS A 277 -17.57 -0.64 -9.48
CA CYS A 277 -17.06 -2.00 -9.69
C CYS A 277 -15.73 -2.21 -8.95
N SER A 278 -14.81 -1.25 -9.03
CA SER A 278 -13.51 -1.31 -8.36
C SER A 278 -13.65 -1.37 -6.84
N ILE A 279 -14.54 -0.60 -6.24
CA ILE A 279 -14.80 -0.65 -4.79
C ILE A 279 -15.35 -2.03 -4.39
N VAL A 280 -16.32 -2.55 -5.14
CA VAL A 280 -16.91 -3.86 -4.87
C VAL A 280 -15.87 -4.98 -4.99
N LEU A 281 -15.12 -5.02 -6.09
CA LEU A 281 -14.11 -6.07 -6.31
C LEU A 281 -12.92 -5.95 -5.34
N THR A 282 -12.52 -4.72 -4.97
CA THR A 282 -11.52 -4.49 -3.93
C THR A 282 -12.01 -5.00 -2.56
N ALA A 283 -13.28 -4.79 -2.23
CA ALA A 283 -13.87 -5.34 -1.02
C ALA A 283 -13.91 -6.87 -1.05
N CYS A 284 -14.28 -7.47 -2.19
CA CYS A 284 -14.18 -8.92 -2.39
C CYS A 284 -12.76 -9.43 -2.20
N PHE A 285 -11.76 -8.77 -2.77
CA PHE A 285 -10.35 -9.11 -2.57
C PHE A 285 -9.97 -9.04 -1.09
N PHE A 286 -10.25 -7.94 -0.39
CA PHE A 286 -9.93 -7.79 1.03
C PHE A 286 -10.64 -8.82 1.93
N ALA A 287 -11.83 -9.29 1.55
CA ALA A 287 -12.56 -10.32 2.30
C ALA A 287 -11.78 -11.64 2.40
N TRP A 288 -10.96 -11.98 1.41
CA TRP A 288 -10.18 -13.21 1.35
C TRP A 288 -8.74 -13.06 1.86
N VAL A 289 -8.26 -11.84 2.07
CA VAL A 289 -6.92 -11.61 2.62
C VAL A 289 -6.83 -12.14 4.06
N PRO A 290 -5.87 -13.04 4.36
CA PRO A 290 -5.67 -13.54 5.72
C PRO A 290 -5.28 -12.42 6.69
N GLY A 291 -5.94 -12.34 7.86
CA GLY A 291 -5.56 -11.41 8.92
C GLY A 291 -4.49 -11.96 9.87
N ARG A 292 -4.17 -13.26 9.77
CA ARG A 292 -3.13 -13.92 10.54
C ARG A 292 -1.79 -13.89 9.80
N ARG A 293 -0.71 -14.08 10.52
CA ARG A 293 0.61 -14.30 9.90
C ARG A 293 0.60 -15.60 9.10
N THR A 294 1.07 -15.49 7.86
CA THR A 294 1.26 -16.59 6.92
C THR A 294 2.73 -16.65 6.52
N TRP A 295 3.14 -17.67 5.76
CA TRP A 295 4.51 -17.77 5.25
C TRP A 295 4.89 -16.57 4.34
N PHE A 296 3.93 -15.99 3.65
CA PHE A 296 4.16 -14.86 2.74
C PHE A 296 4.02 -13.46 3.42
N THR A 297 3.62 -13.38 4.69
CA THR A 297 3.49 -12.07 5.39
C THR A 297 4.79 -11.27 5.36
N VAL A 298 5.93 -11.95 5.46
CA VAL A 298 7.25 -11.32 5.42
C VAL A 298 7.54 -10.68 4.06
N LEU A 299 6.98 -11.22 2.98
CA LEU A 299 7.13 -10.72 1.62
C LEU A 299 6.36 -9.42 1.39
N GLY A 300 5.35 -9.13 2.20
CA GLY A 300 4.61 -7.87 2.17
C GLY A 300 5.46 -6.63 2.45
N ALA A 301 6.64 -6.79 3.05
CA ALA A 301 7.61 -5.71 3.20
C ALA A 301 8.39 -5.43 1.90
N GLY A 302 8.52 -6.42 1.02
CA GLY A 302 9.25 -6.36 -0.24
C GLY A 302 8.40 -6.00 -1.46
N THR A 303 7.14 -5.61 -1.29
CA THR A 303 6.22 -5.38 -2.42
C THR A 303 6.67 -4.26 -3.35
N LEU A 304 7.35 -3.23 -2.86
CA LEU A 304 7.92 -2.19 -3.73
C LEU A 304 9.02 -2.76 -4.66
N TYR A 305 9.83 -3.70 -4.14
CA TYR A 305 10.86 -4.39 -4.93
C TYR A 305 10.21 -5.28 -6.00
N GLY A 306 9.25 -6.10 -5.60
CA GLY A 306 8.44 -6.88 -6.54
C GLY A 306 7.79 -5.99 -7.60
N TYR A 307 7.23 -4.84 -7.19
CA TYR A 307 6.55 -3.91 -8.08
C TYR A 307 7.49 -3.31 -9.14
N LEU A 308 8.61 -2.75 -8.73
CA LEU A 308 9.51 -2.07 -9.68
C LEU A 308 10.39 -3.04 -10.48
N LEU A 309 10.77 -4.20 -9.92
CA LEU A 309 11.68 -5.10 -10.62
C LEU A 309 10.96 -6.03 -11.62
N HIS A 310 9.70 -6.44 -11.34
CA HIS A 310 9.01 -7.34 -12.29
C HIS A 310 8.74 -6.68 -13.63
N GLY A 311 8.64 -5.35 -13.68
CA GLY A 311 8.38 -4.63 -14.91
C GLY A 311 9.46 -4.80 -15.97
N PHE A 312 10.73 -4.93 -15.57
CA PHE A 312 11.80 -5.26 -16.51
C PHE A 312 11.59 -6.63 -17.17
N LEU A 313 11.13 -7.60 -16.39
CA LEU A 313 10.84 -8.93 -16.91
C LEU A 313 9.55 -8.96 -17.76
N ALA A 314 8.52 -8.24 -17.33
CA ALA A 314 7.26 -8.14 -18.07
C ALA A 314 7.44 -7.45 -19.43
N LYS A 315 8.23 -6.38 -19.51
CA LYS A 315 8.53 -5.71 -20.80
C LYS A 315 9.61 -6.48 -21.58
N GLY A 316 10.67 -6.94 -20.93
CA GLY A 316 11.72 -7.70 -21.57
C GLY A 316 11.20 -8.98 -22.23
N SER A 317 10.29 -9.71 -21.59
CA SER A 317 9.69 -10.90 -22.19
C SER A 317 8.98 -10.63 -23.52
N ARG A 318 8.43 -9.42 -23.70
CA ARG A 318 7.84 -8.98 -24.98
C ARG A 318 8.91 -8.57 -25.97
N PHE A 319 9.87 -7.72 -25.58
CA PHE A 319 10.94 -7.23 -26.44
C PHE A 319 11.80 -8.38 -26.98
N TRP A 320 11.94 -9.45 -26.21
CA TRP A 320 12.73 -10.64 -26.59
C TRP A 320 11.89 -11.76 -27.24
N GLY A 321 10.63 -11.49 -27.58
CA GLY A 321 9.77 -12.43 -28.32
C GLY A 321 9.43 -13.71 -27.56
N TRP A 322 9.40 -13.69 -26.19
CA TRP A 322 9.08 -14.91 -25.43
C TRP A 322 7.63 -15.35 -25.67
N PHE A 323 6.75 -14.42 -26.05
CA PHE A 323 5.36 -14.71 -26.33
C PHE A 323 5.11 -15.15 -27.79
N ASP A 324 6.14 -15.23 -28.65
CA ASP A 324 6.00 -15.67 -30.04
C ASP A 324 5.87 -17.21 -30.16
N ALA A 325 6.11 -17.93 -29.08
CA ALA A 325 6.02 -19.38 -29.07
C ALA A 325 4.57 -19.85 -29.00
N ASP A 326 4.11 -20.62 -30.00
CA ASP A 326 2.71 -21.07 -30.17
C ASP A 326 2.13 -21.77 -28.92
N TRP A 327 2.95 -22.52 -28.20
CA TRP A 327 2.50 -23.25 -27.02
C TRP A 327 2.02 -22.34 -25.88
N ILE A 328 2.52 -21.09 -25.82
CA ILE A 328 2.14 -20.10 -24.79
C ILE A 328 0.66 -19.68 -24.96
N HIS A 329 0.17 -19.68 -26.19
CA HIS A 329 -1.22 -19.34 -26.53
C HIS A 329 -2.20 -20.51 -26.32
N THR A 330 -1.72 -21.64 -25.80
CA THR A 330 -2.60 -22.74 -25.37
C THR A 330 -3.07 -22.53 -23.94
N PRO A 331 -4.19 -23.16 -23.49
CA PRO A 331 -4.63 -23.07 -22.09
C PRO A 331 -3.56 -23.51 -21.08
N TYR A 332 -2.74 -24.47 -21.42
CA TYR A 332 -1.62 -24.92 -20.57
C TYR A 332 -0.50 -23.87 -20.49
N GLY A 333 -0.21 -23.21 -21.63
CA GLY A 333 0.76 -22.12 -21.70
C GLY A 333 0.30 -20.89 -20.88
N GLU A 334 -0.97 -20.51 -20.98
CA GLU A 334 -1.56 -19.41 -20.17
C GLU A 334 -1.42 -19.69 -18.65
N VAL A 335 -1.71 -20.94 -18.24
CA VAL A 335 -1.51 -21.36 -16.84
C VAL A 335 -0.03 -21.30 -16.45
N ALA A 336 0.86 -21.81 -17.31
CA ALA A 336 2.30 -21.79 -17.05
C ALA A 336 2.83 -20.36 -16.89
N VAL A 337 2.47 -19.45 -17.80
CA VAL A 337 2.82 -18.03 -17.74
C VAL A 337 2.31 -17.38 -16.44
N THR A 338 1.08 -17.68 -16.04
CA THR A 338 0.48 -17.20 -14.79
C THR A 338 1.29 -17.64 -13.56
N LEU A 339 1.64 -18.95 -13.50
CA LEU A 339 2.40 -19.52 -12.39
C LEU A 339 3.83 -18.95 -12.34
N VAL A 340 4.48 -18.80 -13.49
CA VAL A 340 5.82 -18.20 -13.60
C VAL A 340 5.80 -16.75 -13.14
N ALA A 341 4.83 -15.95 -13.57
CA ALA A 341 4.69 -14.58 -13.13
C ALA A 341 4.52 -14.45 -11.60
N GLY A 342 3.66 -15.31 -11.02
CA GLY A 342 3.47 -15.40 -9.57
C GLY A 342 4.74 -15.83 -8.83
N ALA A 343 5.48 -16.82 -9.34
CA ALA A 343 6.73 -17.28 -8.76
C ALA A 343 7.84 -16.21 -8.82
N VAL A 344 7.98 -15.56 -9.98
CA VAL A 344 8.97 -14.50 -10.20
C VAL A 344 8.74 -13.34 -9.23
N VAL A 345 7.53 -12.78 -9.18
CA VAL A 345 7.25 -11.65 -8.28
C VAL A 345 7.41 -12.04 -6.81
N THR A 346 7.08 -13.29 -6.45
CA THR A 346 7.32 -13.82 -5.11
C THR A 346 8.82 -13.81 -4.78
N ALA A 347 9.66 -14.29 -5.70
CA ALA A 347 11.11 -14.27 -5.55
C ALA A 347 11.65 -12.83 -5.41
N LEU A 348 11.13 -11.89 -6.21
CA LEU A 348 11.52 -10.48 -6.17
C LEU A 348 11.13 -9.79 -4.85
N CYS A 349 10.11 -10.27 -4.13
CA CYS A 349 9.72 -9.76 -2.82
C CYS A 349 10.61 -10.29 -1.66
N THR A 350 11.54 -11.19 -1.91
CA THR A 350 12.32 -11.88 -0.86
C THR A 350 13.40 -10.98 -0.22
N PRO A 351 13.80 -11.25 1.06
CA PRO A 351 14.82 -10.46 1.74
C PRO A 351 16.19 -10.38 1.04
N PRO A 352 16.68 -11.41 0.32
CA PRO A 352 17.91 -11.27 -0.47
C PRO A 352 17.82 -10.18 -1.53
N VAL A 353 16.72 -10.15 -2.30
CA VAL A 353 16.49 -9.13 -3.33
C VAL A 353 16.33 -7.74 -2.70
N GLN A 354 15.60 -7.63 -1.59
CA GLN A 354 15.49 -6.38 -0.85
C GLN A 354 16.87 -5.85 -0.42
N ARG A 355 17.76 -6.72 0.06
CA ARG A 355 19.13 -6.32 0.43
C ARG A 355 19.96 -5.84 -0.76
N ALA A 356 19.87 -6.56 -1.88
CA ALA A 356 20.61 -6.23 -3.11
C ALA A 356 20.19 -4.88 -3.70
N PHE A 357 18.90 -4.56 -3.72
CA PHE A 357 18.37 -3.35 -4.36
C PHE A 357 18.02 -2.23 -3.38
N ARG A 358 18.38 -2.36 -2.10
CA ARG A 358 18.07 -1.37 -1.08
C ARG A 358 18.62 0.02 -1.39
N PHE A 359 19.77 0.11 -2.04
CA PHE A 359 20.39 1.38 -2.42
C PHE A 359 19.51 2.19 -3.37
N ALA A 360 18.72 1.55 -4.23
CA ALA A 360 17.83 2.20 -5.18
C ALA A 360 16.43 2.47 -4.62
N MET A 361 15.93 1.57 -3.75
CA MET A 361 14.56 1.64 -3.22
C MET A 361 14.44 2.47 -1.93
N GLU A 362 15.48 2.44 -1.10
CA GLU A 362 15.53 3.09 0.21
C GLU A 362 16.85 3.84 0.41
N PRO A 363 17.23 4.77 -0.48
CA PRO A 363 18.51 5.43 -0.40
C PRO A 363 18.64 6.26 0.88
N LYS A 364 19.75 6.05 1.59
CA LYS A 364 20.12 6.90 2.72
C LYS A 364 20.87 8.12 2.18
N MET A 365 20.27 9.28 2.20
CA MET A 365 20.84 10.53 1.66
C MET A 365 21.09 11.57 2.77
N PRO A 366 21.94 11.28 3.77
CA PRO A 366 22.19 12.23 4.87
C PRO A 366 22.85 13.53 4.40
N TRP A 367 23.57 13.48 3.28
CA TRP A 367 24.22 14.62 2.64
C TRP A 367 23.24 15.59 1.97
N ALA A 368 22.06 15.12 1.56
CA ALA A 368 21.07 15.93 0.83
C ALA A 368 20.17 16.76 1.75
N PHE A 369 20.17 16.50 3.05
CA PHE A 369 19.24 17.13 3.99
C PHE A 369 19.99 17.86 5.10
N LYS A 370 19.46 19.05 5.48
CA LYS A 370 19.94 19.77 6.67
C LYS A 370 19.70 18.91 7.92
N ARG A 371 20.63 18.92 8.85
CA ARG A 371 20.43 18.28 10.17
C ARG A 371 19.35 19.01 10.94
N ASP A 372 18.41 18.28 11.50
CA ASP A 372 17.39 18.88 12.35
C ASP A 372 18.02 19.43 13.64
N ALA A 373 17.49 20.56 14.14
CA ALA A 373 17.96 21.16 15.38
C ALA A 373 17.91 20.18 16.57
N THR A 374 16.94 19.27 16.58
CA THR A 374 16.81 18.19 17.58
C THR A 374 17.88 17.10 17.44
N GLU A 375 18.32 16.75 16.25
CA GLU A 375 19.45 15.83 16.03
C GLU A 375 20.76 16.49 16.45
N THR A 376 20.92 17.76 16.14
CA THR A 376 22.08 18.56 16.54
C THR A 376 22.17 18.70 18.07
N ALA A 377 21.05 18.92 18.75
CA ALA A 377 20.99 18.98 20.22
C ALA A 377 21.34 17.62 20.87
N ARG A 378 20.79 16.51 20.33
CA ARG A 378 21.12 15.15 20.80
C ARG A 378 22.58 14.75 20.54
N ALA A 379 23.15 15.19 19.42
CA ALA A 379 24.57 14.97 19.13
C ALA A 379 25.48 15.72 20.11
N ARG A 380 25.10 16.98 20.46
CA ARG A 380 25.82 17.78 21.49
C ARG A 380 25.71 17.21 22.90
N GLN A 381 24.60 16.52 23.24
CA GLN A 381 24.45 15.85 24.54
C GLN A 381 25.21 14.52 24.65
N ARG A 382 25.69 13.97 23.54
CA ARG A 382 26.45 12.71 23.49
C ARG A 382 27.96 12.91 23.31
N ALA A 383 28.39 14.12 22.96
CA ALA A 383 29.78 14.56 22.90
C ALA A 383 30.17 15.23 24.21
#